data_c425ed4d32ca9a163914a2b73bbf922b
#
_entry.id   c425ed4d32ca9a163914a2b73bbf922b
#
_cell.length_a   1.000
_cell.length_b   1.000
_cell.length_c   1.000
_cell.angle_alpha   90.00
_cell.angle_beta   90.00
_cell.angle_gamma   90.00
#
_symmetry.space_group_name_H-M   'P 1'
#
loop_
_entity.id
_entity.type
_entity.pdbx_description
1 polymer ?
#
loop_
_entity_poly.entity_id
_entity_poly.type
_entity_poly.pdbx_seq_one_letter_code
_entity_poly.pdbx_strand_id
1 'polypeptide(L)'
;MARCSVLGDGFLQKTGAKNARLRFEHGAKQKEYLVWKGSQFGRLFQSKPSYLERKHPKSGEIYKYWRWQSSTSPILGKWQKYFYPNGTKQIPSDLGKILTEPMSLAIWYMDDGYYSLKDKSSYIYLGRVSKNEAL
;
A
#
# COMPACT_ATOMS: atom_id res chain seq x y z
N MET A 1 -3.87 -11.56 2.85
CA MET A 1 -4.51 -10.38 2.23
C MET A 1 -4.01 -9.05 2.81
N ALA A 2 -4.11 -8.82 4.10
CA ALA A 2 -3.73 -7.53 4.74
C ALA A 2 -2.28 -7.09 4.45
N ARG A 3 -1.31 -8.01 4.52
CA ARG A 3 0.10 -7.69 4.25
C ARG A 3 0.38 -7.30 2.80
N CYS A 4 -0.46 -7.74 1.87
CA CYS A 4 -0.30 -7.43 0.45
C CYS A 4 -0.65 -5.98 0.14
N SER A 5 -1.56 -5.38 0.89
CA SER A 5 -1.85 -3.95 0.79
C SER A 5 -0.63 -3.10 1.16
N VAL A 6 0.26 -3.62 2.01
CA VAL A 6 1.53 -2.95 2.35
C VAL A 6 2.57 -3.12 1.25
N LEU A 7 2.59 -4.27 0.56
CA LEU A 7 3.45 -4.44 -0.63
C LEU A 7 3.15 -3.41 -1.71
N GLY A 8 1.87 -3.12 -1.94
CA GLY A 8 1.42 -2.08 -2.87
C GLY A 8 1.43 -0.68 -2.25
N ASP A 9 0.30 0.01 -2.35
CA ASP A 9 0.14 1.42 -1.97
C ASP A 9 0.02 1.69 -0.46
N GLY A 10 -0.05 0.64 0.37
CA GLY A 10 -0.13 0.81 1.82
C GLY A 10 1.16 1.39 2.41
N PHE A 11 1.00 2.40 3.26
CA PHE A 11 2.11 2.99 4.00
C PHE A 11 1.94 2.75 5.49
N LEU A 12 2.96 2.20 6.13
CA LEU A 12 3.00 1.98 7.58
C LEU A 12 3.78 3.11 8.25
N GLN A 13 3.05 3.96 8.95
CA GLN A 13 3.62 5.07 9.72
C GLN A 13 3.86 4.64 11.16
N LYS A 14 5.11 4.72 11.59
CA LYS A 14 5.47 4.51 13.00
C LYS A 14 4.87 5.63 13.86
N THR A 15 4.14 5.24 14.90
CA THR A 15 3.45 6.17 15.82
C THR A 15 3.98 6.11 17.24
N GLY A 16 4.91 5.20 17.54
CA GLY A 16 5.54 5.01 18.83
C GLY A 16 6.56 3.89 18.76
N ALA A 17 7.17 3.55 19.89
CA ALA A 17 8.24 2.52 19.95
C ALA A 17 7.77 1.14 19.43
N LYS A 18 6.50 0.79 19.69
CA LYS A 18 5.93 -0.52 19.35
C LYS A 18 4.71 -0.44 18.42
N ASN A 19 4.27 0.76 18.08
CA ASN A 19 3.02 0.99 17.37
C ASN A 19 3.23 1.62 16.01
N ALA A 20 2.32 1.30 15.09
CA ALA A 20 2.20 1.94 13.79
C ALA A 20 0.73 2.03 13.37
N ARG A 21 0.45 2.84 12.37
CA ARG A 21 -0.83 2.90 11.68
C ARG A 21 -0.65 2.67 10.19
N LEU A 22 -1.67 2.15 9.55
CA LEU A 22 -1.72 1.93 8.11
C LEU A 22 -2.44 3.08 7.44
N ARG A 23 -1.87 3.58 6.36
CA ARG A 23 -2.44 4.65 5.53
C ARG A 23 -2.58 4.18 4.11
N PHE A 24 -3.74 4.45 3.53
CA PHE A 24 -3.99 4.34 2.09
C PHE A 24 -4.23 5.71 1.49
N GLU A 25 -3.66 5.95 0.31
CA GLU A 25 -3.95 7.12 -0.52
C GLU A 25 -4.23 6.64 -1.95
N HIS A 26 -5.36 7.06 -2.50
CA HIS A 26 -5.74 6.77 -3.88
C HIS A 26 -6.30 8.01 -4.55
N GLY A 27 -6.09 8.15 -5.86
CA GLY A 27 -6.66 9.24 -6.64
C GLY A 27 -8.18 9.34 -6.46
N ALA A 28 -8.73 10.54 -6.68
CA ALA A 28 -10.14 10.85 -6.40
C ALA A 28 -11.13 9.86 -7.04
N LYS A 29 -10.80 9.32 -8.21
CA LYS A 29 -11.63 8.35 -8.93
C LYS A 29 -11.62 6.94 -8.32
N GLN A 30 -10.73 6.67 -7.36
CA GLN A 30 -10.56 5.35 -6.75
C GLN A 30 -11.07 5.30 -5.30
N LYS A 31 -11.98 6.18 -4.91
CA LYS A 31 -12.55 6.21 -3.57
C LYS A 31 -13.15 4.86 -3.16
N GLU A 32 -13.92 4.23 -4.04
CA GLU A 32 -14.58 2.95 -3.77
C GLU A 32 -13.56 1.84 -3.50
N TYR A 33 -12.48 1.80 -4.26
CA TYR A 33 -11.40 0.85 -4.04
C TYR A 33 -10.69 1.07 -2.69
N LEU A 34 -10.43 2.32 -2.33
CA LEU A 34 -9.86 2.69 -1.03
C LEU A 34 -10.76 2.24 0.13
N VAL A 35 -12.07 2.49 0.02
CA VAL A 35 -13.06 2.09 1.04
C VAL A 35 -13.12 0.57 1.14
N TRP A 36 -13.15 -0.13 0.03
CA TRP A 36 -13.12 -1.59 0.02
C TRP A 36 -11.85 -2.14 0.71
N LYS A 37 -10.68 -1.61 0.38
CA LYS A 37 -9.41 -2.02 1.01
C LYS A 37 -9.44 -1.83 2.52
N GLY A 38 -9.80 -0.65 2.99
CA GLY A 38 -9.85 -0.35 4.42
C GLY A 38 -10.87 -1.20 5.16
N SER A 39 -12.02 -1.51 4.53
CA SER A 39 -13.05 -2.36 5.14
C SER A 39 -12.58 -3.79 5.42
N GLN A 40 -11.57 -4.28 4.68
CA GLN A 40 -10.99 -5.61 4.92
C GLN A 40 -10.24 -5.71 6.25
N PHE A 41 -9.89 -4.58 6.86
CA PHE A 41 -9.21 -4.51 8.15
C PHE A 41 -10.16 -4.35 9.34
N GLY A 42 -11.47 -4.34 9.10
CA GLY A 42 -12.49 -4.28 10.15
C GLY A 42 -12.32 -3.07 11.07
N ARG A 43 -12.22 -3.32 12.35
CA ARG A 43 -12.16 -2.27 13.40
C ARG A 43 -10.92 -1.38 13.37
N LEU A 44 -9.89 -1.71 12.58
CA LEU A 44 -8.72 -0.85 12.46
C LEU A 44 -9.04 0.46 11.74
N PHE A 45 -10.00 0.47 10.81
CA PHE A 45 -10.42 1.66 10.06
C PHE A 45 -11.79 2.15 10.56
N GLN A 46 -11.78 2.87 11.68
CA GLN A 46 -13.01 3.38 12.32
C GLN A 46 -13.38 4.79 11.86
N SER A 47 -12.41 5.61 11.44
CA SER A 47 -12.67 6.95 10.92
C SER A 47 -13.24 6.91 9.51
N LYS A 48 -13.65 8.07 8.99
CA LYS A 48 -14.06 8.21 7.59
C LYS A 48 -12.85 8.57 6.72
N PRO A 49 -12.83 8.15 5.43
CA PRO A 49 -11.86 8.66 4.47
C PRO A 49 -11.92 10.19 4.35
N SER A 50 -10.77 10.81 4.14
CA SER A 50 -10.64 12.26 3.95
C SER A 50 -10.29 12.56 2.50
N TYR A 51 -11.00 13.54 1.91
CA TYR A 51 -10.65 14.10 0.61
C TYR A 51 -9.59 15.18 0.79
N LEU A 52 -8.51 15.11 0.00
CA LEU A 52 -7.38 16.03 0.08
C LEU A 52 -6.95 16.49 -1.31
N GLU A 53 -6.32 17.66 -1.34
CA GLU A 53 -5.72 18.20 -2.55
C GLU A 53 -4.26 18.58 -2.26
N ARG A 54 -3.39 18.30 -3.22
CA ARG A 54 -1.97 18.65 -3.14
C ARG A 54 -1.53 19.30 -4.43
N LYS A 55 -0.94 20.48 -4.33
CA LYS A 55 -0.37 21.19 -5.47
C LYS A 55 1.04 20.68 -5.75
N HIS A 56 1.31 20.32 -7.00
CA HIS A 56 2.65 19.96 -7.42
C HIS A 56 3.55 21.19 -7.43
N PRO A 57 4.73 21.18 -6.76
CA PRO A 57 5.54 22.39 -6.56
C PRO A 57 6.12 22.98 -7.84
N LYS A 58 6.34 22.16 -8.88
CA LYS A 58 6.91 22.61 -10.16
C LYS A 58 5.85 22.94 -11.21
N SER A 59 4.89 22.05 -11.43
CA SER A 59 3.87 22.19 -12.48
C SER A 59 2.67 23.04 -12.07
N GLY A 60 2.42 23.19 -10.77
CA GLY A 60 1.23 23.85 -10.25
C GLY A 60 -0.05 23.04 -10.38
N GLU A 61 0.02 21.83 -10.93
CA GLU A 61 -1.13 20.90 -11.02
C GLU A 61 -1.64 20.51 -9.65
N ILE A 62 -2.96 20.43 -9.50
CA ILE A 62 -3.62 20.01 -8.26
C ILE A 62 -3.92 18.53 -8.37
N TYR A 63 -3.29 17.75 -7.51
CA TYR A 63 -3.59 16.33 -7.34
C TYR A 63 -4.68 16.16 -6.29
N LYS A 64 -5.79 15.56 -6.70
CA LYS A 64 -6.98 15.29 -5.86
C LYS A 64 -6.98 13.83 -5.48
N TYR A 65 -7.07 13.55 -4.17
CA TYR A 65 -6.97 12.18 -3.66
C TYR A 65 -7.75 11.97 -2.38
N TRP A 66 -8.01 10.70 -2.08
CA TRP A 66 -8.59 10.25 -0.82
C TRP A 66 -7.52 9.60 0.04
N ARG A 67 -7.55 9.90 1.31
CA ARG A 67 -6.70 9.29 2.33
C ARG A 67 -7.55 8.62 3.38
N TRP A 68 -7.17 7.43 3.78
CA TRP A 68 -7.77 6.76 4.92
C TRP A 68 -6.68 6.17 5.80
N GLN A 69 -6.78 6.41 7.12
CA GLN A 69 -5.79 5.99 8.10
C GLN A 69 -6.46 5.09 9.14
N SER A 70 -5.78 4.00 9.49
CA SER A 70 -6.20 3.13 10.56
C SER A 70 -5.94 3.74 11.94
N SER A 71 -6.52 3.14 12.97
CA SER A 71 -6.06 3.31 14.34
C SER A 71 -4.64 2.78 14.48
N THR A 72 -3.92 3.26 15.49
CA THR A 72 -2.59 2.74 15.83
C THR A 72 -2.70 1.35 16.47
N SER A 73 -1.73 0.47 16.20
CA SER A 73 -1.76 -0.91 16.66
C SER A 73 -0.35 -1.50 16.81
N PRO A 74 -0.10 -2.33 17.84
CA PRO A 74 1.16 -3.08 17.98
C PRO A 74 1.39 -4.09 16.87
N ILE A 75 0.33 -4.69 16.30
CA ILE A 75 0.43 -5.61 15.17
C ILE A 75 0.96 -4.87 13.94
N LEU A 76 0.45 -3.68 13.67
CA LEU A 76 0.94 -2.83 12.60
C LEU A 76 2.37 -2.37 12.87
N GLY A 77 2.75 -2.19 14.13
CA GLY A 77 4.13 -1.91 14.53
C GLY A 77 5.09 -3.05 14.16
N LYS A 78 4.68 -4.29 14.36
CA LYS A 78 5.45 -5.48 13.93
C LYS A 78 5.60 -5.51 12.39
N TRP A 79 4.53 -5.23 11.66
CA TRP A 79 4.57 -5.15 10.20
C TRP A 79 5.45 -4.01 9.72
N GLN A 80 5.43 -2.88 10.40
CA GLN A 80 6.28 -1.76 10.07
C GLN A 80 7.77 -2.14 10.15
N LYS A 81 8.20 -2.81 11.20
CA LYS A 81 9.57 -3.32 11.33
C LYS A 81 9.92 -4.34 10.24
N TYR A 82 8.97 -5.19 9.86
CA TYR A 82 9.15 -6.24 8.87
C TYR A 82 9.30 -5.67 7.44
N PHE A 83 8.48 -4.70 7.07
CA PHE A 83 8.51 -4.08 5.73
C PHE A 83 9.50 -2.92 5.61
N TYR A 84 9.90 -2.31 6.73
CA TYR A 84 10.81 -1.15 6.76
C TYR A 84 12.02 -1.43 7.68
N PRO A 85 12.83 -2.48 7.41
CA PRO A 85 13.90 -2.88 8.33
C PRO A 85 14.97 -1.78 8.52
N ASN A 86 15.19 -0.95 7.50
CA ASN A 86 16.16 0.16 7.51
C ASN A 86 15.49 1.53 7.28
N GLY A 87 14.21 1.67 7.70
CA GLY A 87 13.45 2.90 7.50
C GLY A 87 12.90 3.10 6.09
N THR A 88 13.27 2.27 5.14
CA THR A 88 12.77 2.26 3.76
C THR A 88 11.98 0.99 3.50
N LYS A 89 10.87 1.11 2.80
CA LYS A 89 10.01 -0.02 2.44
C LYS A 89 10.77 -0.99 1.51
N GLN A 90 10.75 -2.26 1.87
CA GLN A 90 11.44 -3.32 1.12
C GLN A 90 10.48 -4.50 0.89
N ILE A 91 10.75 -5.26 -0.18
CA ILE A 91 10.07 -6.53 -0.41
C ILE A 91 10.72 -7.58 0.50
N PRO A 92 9.92 -8.23 1.38
CA PRO A 92 10.46 -9.26 2.27
C PRO A 92 11.02 -10.46 1.50
N SER A 93 12.08 -11.07 2.02
CA SER A 93 12.70 -12.26 1.43
C SER A 93 11.78 -13.49 1.43
N ASP A 94 10.80 -13.53 2.32
CA ASP A 94 9.81 -14.60 2.45
C ASP A 94 8.48 -14.26 1.78
N LEU A 95 8.52 -13.55 0.65
CA LEU A 95 7.35 -13.09 -0.11
C LEU A 95 6.33 -14.21 -0.38
N GLY A 96 6.77 -15.43 -0.61
CA GLY A 96 5.91 -16.59 -0.80
C GLY A 96 5.00 -16.90 0.38
N LYS A 97 5.35 -16.48 1.59
CA LYS A 97 4.49 -16.62 2.78
C LYS A 97 3.38 -15.55 2.85
N ILE A 98 3.53 -14.49 2.07
CA ILE A 98 2.56 -13.39 1.98
C ILE A 98 1.60 -13.61 0.82
N LEU A 99 2.12 -14.03 -0.34
CA LEU A 99 1.37 -14.29 -1.55
C LEU A 99 0.81 -15.73 -1.59
N THR A 100 0.08 -16.10 -0.54
CA THR A 100 -0.47 -17.45 -0.41
C THR A 100 -1.81 -17.65 -1.10
N GLU A 101 -2.49 -16.54 -1.45
CA GLU A 101 -3.83 -16.55 -2.03
C GLU A 101 -3.87 -15.72 -3.31
N PRO A 102 -4.70 -16.11 -4.32
CA PRO A 102 -4.86 -15.30 -5.54
C PRO A 102 -5.28 -13.86 -5.27
N MET A 103 -6.12 -13.63 -4.24
CA MET A 103 -6.53 -12.29 -3.83
C MET A 103 -5.34 -11.41 -3.42
N SER A 104 -4.32 -11.99 -2.81
CA SER A 104 -3.10 -11.28 -2.42
C SER A 104 -2.36 -10.72 -3.63
N LEU A 105 -2.19 -11.53 -4.66
CA LEU A 105 -1.56 -11.11 -5.91
C LEU A 105 -2.43 -10.08 -6.65
N ALA A 106 -3.76 -10.28 -6.64
CA ALA A 106 -4.69 -9.36 -7.28
C ALA A 106 -4.63 -7.95 -6.66
N ILE A 107 -4.59 -7.85 -5.33
CA ILE A 107 -4.47 -6.57 -4.64
C ILE A 107 -3.15 -5.88 -5.01
N TRP A 108 -2.05 -6.61 -5.00
CA TRP A 108 -0.75 -6.05 -5.38
C TRP A 108 -0.75 -5.58 -6.84
N TYR A 109 -1.33 -6.38 -7.75
CA TYR A 109 -1.49 -5.99 -9.15
C TYR A 109 -2.39 -4.75 -9.33
N MET A 110 -3.48 -4.63 -8.59
CA MET A 110 -4.34 -3.45 -8.64
C MET A 110 -3.64 -2.17 -8.17
N ASP A 111 -2.70 -2.30 -7.23
CA ASP A 111 -1.93 -1.15 -6.73
C ASP A 111 -0.80 -0.76 -7.69
N ASP A 112 0.01 -1.72 -8.14
CA ASP A 112 1.28 -1.48 -8.84
C ASP A 112 1.36 -2.15 -10.23
N GLY A 113 0.30 -2.82 -10.66
CA GLY A 113 0.29 -3.54 -11.93
C GLY A 113 -0.20 -2.71 -13.10
N TYR A 114 0.17 -3.15 -14.28
CA TYR A 114 -0.39 -2.63 -15.53
C TYR A 114 -0.38 -3.72 -16.62
N TYR A 115 -1.26 -3.55 -17.59
CA TYR A 115 -1.34 -4.41 -18.76
C TYR A 115 -0.81 -3.70 -19.99
N SER A 116 0.18 -4.27 -20.66
CA SER A 116 0.70 -3.76 -21.93
C SER A 116 -0.08 -4.33 -23.09
N LEU A 117 -0.82 -3.48 -23.80
CA LEU A 117 -1.55 -3.88 -25.01
C LEU A 117 -0.58 -4.30 -26.13
N LYS A 118 0.58 -3.66 -26.21
CA LYS A 118 1.61 -3.97 -27.20
C LYS A 118 2.17 -5.37 -27.01
N ASP A 119 2.53 -5.72 -25.77
CA ASP A 119 3.18 -6.99 -25.45
C ASP A 119 2.18 -8.08 -25.06
N LYS A 120 0.90 -7.70 -24.91
CA LYS A 120 -0.19 -8.59 -24.42
C LYS A 120 0.18 -9.29 -23.12
N SER A 121 0.84 -8.55 -22.21
CA SER A 121 1.39 -9.07 -20.96
C SER A 121 1.07 -8.16 -19.79
N SER A 122 0.97 -8.76 -18.61
CA SER A 122 0.78 -8.07 -17.35
C SER A 122 2.11 -7.90 -16.61
N TYR A 123 2.31 -6.74 -16.01
CA TYR A 123 3.50 -6.40 -15.25
C TYR A 123 3.14 -5.83 -13.89
N ILE A 124 4.00 -6.05 -12.90
CA ILE A 124 3.93 -5.39 -11.59
C ILE A 124 5.17 -4.51 -11.45
N TYR A 125 4.96 -3.22 -11.16
CA TYR A 125 6.05 -2.29 -10.90
C TYR A 125 6.61 -2.52 -9.49
N LEU A 126 7.88 -2.88 -9.40
CA LEU A 126 8.54 -3.23 -8.14
C LEU A 126 9.21 -2.04 -7.45
N GLY A 127 9.24 -0.87 -8.09
CA GLY A 127 9.88 0.31 -7.54
C GLY A 127 11.38 0.16 -7.37
N ARG A 128 11.88 0.55 -6.21
CA ARG A 128 13.31 0.51 -5.88
C ARG A 128 13.68 -0.81 -5.21
N VAL A 129 13.68 -1.89 -5.97
CA VAL A 129 14.11 -3.20 -5.48
C VAL A 129 15.45 -3.60 -6.10
N SER A 130 16.25 -4.37 -5.38
CA SER A 130 17.47 -4.96 -5.92
C SER A 130 17.12 -6.07 -6.93
N LYS A 131 18.07 -6.40 -7.81
CA LYS A 131 17.91 -7.50 -8.74
C LYS A 131 17.59 -8.82 -8.04
N ASN A 132 18.20 -9.05 -6.88
CA ASN A 132 17.98 -10.28 -6.11
C ASN A 132 16.57 -10.35 -5.50
N GLU A 133 15.98 -9.22 -5.14
CA GLU A 133 14.59 -9.16 -4.66
C GLU A 133 13.57 -9.34 -5.79
N ALA A 134 13.94 -8.95 -7.01
CA ALA A 134 13.06 -9.07 -8.18
C ALA A 134 13.06 -10.49 -8.78
N LEU A 135 14.07 -11.28 -8.54
CA LEU A 135 14.19 -12.66 -8.99
C LEU A 135 13.65 -13.65 -7.96
#